data_22ae388a2f6f5cbd7799a8c8ad7c0774
#
_entry.id   22ae388a2f6f5cbd7799a8c8ad7c0774
#
_cell.length_a   1.000
_cell.length_b   1.000
_cell.length_c   1.000
_cell.angle_alpha   90.00
_cell.angle_beta   90.00
_cell.angle_gamma   90.00
#
_symmetry.space_group_name_H-M   'P 1'
#
loop_
_entity.id
_entity.type
_entity.pdbx_description
1 polymer ?
#
loop_
_entity_poly.entity_id
_entity_poly.type
_entity_poly.pdbx_seq_one_letter_code
_entity_poly.pdbx_strand_id
1 'polypeptide(L)'
;MKTNMTFILVAFCLILAASEVAAQEKKGEILHGVVESVDGIRITVNHRRKSRPFTLNDETEIRYISFLKAKEEIKPGFFVRAGVDSKGQCNQLWVTLPIPEAKLKPSAKMLTMTPAELHKMADSNGDGELSYVEYATAIYRSAKHGPVGFGKSDKDKSGTLNLKEFAPKLEGIKWWRISRKTAAEWHAEADANSDGVLSKQEFVTFLGSMAHLDTFFKRADKDRSGDLSVADLAGFIDSILR
;
A
#
# COMPACT_ATOMS: atom_id res chain seq x y z
N MET A 1 66.28 -25.83 -15.69
CA MET A 1 64.96 -25.64 -16.24
C MET A 1 63.95 -25.53 -15.09
N LYS A 2 63.80 -24.35 -14.52
CA LYS A 2 62.75 -24.00 -13.51
C LYS A 2 62.41 -22.58 -13.75
N THR A 3 61.53 -22.32 -14.70
CA THR A 3 60.92 -21.04 -14.91
C THR A 3 59.70 -21.29 -15.82
N ASN A 4 58.47 -21.11 -15.32
CA ASN A 4 57.22 -20.83 -16.06
C ASN A 4 55.95 -21.33 -15.37
N MET A 5 55.96 -21.58 -14.04
CA MET A 5 54.74 -22.01 -13.37
C MET A 5 54.05 -20.89 -12.54
N THR A 6 54.72 -19.73 -12.38
CA THR A 6 54.23 -18.64 -11.53
C THR A 6 53.39 -17.62 -12.30
N PHE A 7 53.51 -17.55 -13.63
CA PHE A 7 52.76 -16.59 -14.45
C PHE A 7 51.33 -17.03 -14.81
N ILE A 8 51.04 -18.32 -14.77
CA ILE A 8 49.70 -18.84 -15.12
C ILE A 8 48.70 -18.67 -13.95
N LEU A 9 49.19 -18.68 -12.70
CA LEU A 9 48.31 -18.56 -11.53
C LEU A 9 47.81 -17.12 -11.31
N VAL A 10 48.55 -16.09 -11.70
CA VAL A 10 48.14 -14.67 -11.53
C VAL A 10 47.11 -14.25 -12.60
N ALA A 11 47.23 -14.83 -13.81
CA ALA A 11 46.24 -14.54 -14.86
C ALA A 11 44.88 -15.18 -14.58
N PHE A 12 44.82 -16.33 -13.88
CA PHE A 12 43.55 -17.00 -13.54
C PHE A 12 42.83 -16.34 -12.38
N CYS A 13 43.54 -15.75 -11.40
CA CYS A 13 42.93 -14.97 -10.31
C CYS A 13 42.36 -13.61 -10.77
N LEU A 14 42.93 -12.99 -11.81
CA LEU A 14 42.42 -11.72 -12.37
C LEU A 14 41.20 -11.92 -13.22
N ILE A 15 40.99 -13.08 -13.83
CA ILE A 15 39.77 -13.39 -14.60
C ILE A 15 38.60 -13.77 -13.69
N LEU A 16 38.85 -14.37 -12.52
CA LEU A 16 37.81 -14.66 -11.53
C LEU A 16 37.33 -13.42 -10.77
N ALA A 17 38.21 -12.42 -10.54
CA ALA A 17 37.82 -11.17 -9.90
C ALA A 17 37.02 -10.23 -10.81
N ALA A 18 37.15 -10.39 -12.14
CA ALA A 18 36.37 -9.60 -13.11
C ALA A 18 34.97 -10.14 -13.35
N SER A 19 34.65 -11.37 -12.96
CA SER A 19 33.33 -11.98 -13.13
C SER A 19 32.39 -11.82 -11.94
N GLU A 20 32.87 -11.39 -10.78
CA GLU A 20 32.04 -11.13 -9.60
C GLU A 20 31.51 -9.69 -9.51
N VAL A 21 31.96 -8.77 -10.35
CA VAL A 21 31.45 -7.37 -10.38
C VAL A 21 30.25 -7.19 -11.29
N ALA A 22 29.84 -8.22 -12.04
CA ALA A 22 28.81 -8.11 -13.08
C ALA A 22 27.42 -8.60 -12.71
N ALA A 23 27.09 -8.86 -11.45
CA ALA A 23 25.76 -9.38 -11.10
C ALA A 23 25.19 -8.83 -9.78
N GLN A 24 25.26 -7.51 -9.55
CA GLN A 24 24.20 -6.86 -8.80
C GLN A 24 23.15 -6.38 -9.81
N GLU A 25 22.28 -7.28 -10.25
CA GLU A 25 21.03 -6.87 -10.89
C GLU A 25 20.34 -5.91 -9.93
N LYS A 26 20.32 -4.64 -10.28
CA LYS A 26 19.56 -3.65 -9.53
C LYS A 26 18.13 -4.14 -9.49
N LYS A 27 17.69 -4.52 -8.31
CA LYS A 27 16.31 -4.92 -8.04
C LYS A 27 15.38 -3.87 -8.63
N GLY A 28 14.41 -4.28 -9.43
CA GLY A 28 13.44 -3.36 -10.01
C GLY A 28 12.77 -2.49 -8.95
N GLU A 29 12.36 -1.29 -9.29
CA GLU A 29 11.72 -0.38 -8.37
C GLU A 29 10.24 -0.16 -8.71
N ILE A 30 9.49 0.29 -7.72
CA ILE A 30 8.10 0.71 -7.92
C ILE A 30 8.06 2.23 -7.92
N LEU A 31 7.77 2.80 -9.08
CA LEU A 31 7.46 4.22 -9.24
C LEU A 31 5.95 4.43 -9.06
N HIS A 32 5.58 5.51 -8.41
CA HIS A 32 4.19 5.93 -8.32
C HIS A 32 4.12 7.45 -8.22
N GLY A 33 3.17 8.03 -8.91
CA GLY A 33 3.00 9.48 -8.92
C GLY A 33 2.09 9.95 -10.04
N VAL A 34 1.97 11.26 -10.14
CA VAL A 34 1.24 11.90 -11.22
C VAL A 34 2.11 11.93 -12.46
N VAL A 35 1.53 11.59 -13.61
CA VAL A 35 2.17 11.69 -14.91
C VAL A 35 2.43 13.17 -15.23
N GLU A 36 3.68 13.51 -15.47
CA GLU A 36 4.11 14.86 -15.87
C GLU A 36 4.11 15.02 -17.39
N SER A 37 4.58 13.98 -18.09
CA SER A 37 4.62 13.96 -19.55
C SER A 37 4.54 12.56 -20.12
N VAL A 38 4.05 12.47 -21.34
CA VAL A 38 4.04 11.27 -22.17
C VAL A 38 4.66 11.63 -23.52
N ASP A 39 5.66 10.88 -23.92
CA ASP A 39 6.36 11.03 -25.20
C ASP A 39 6.49 9.64 -25.84
N GLY A 40 5.53 9.31 -26.71
CA GLY A 40 5.37 7.99 -27.26
C GLY A 40 5.22 6.93 -26.16
N ILE A 41 6.16 6.00 -26.08
CA ILE A 41 6.20 4.95 -25.06
C ILE A 41 6.89 5.39 -23.75
N ARG A 42 7.47 6.58 -23.72
CA ARG A 42 8.17 7.12 -22.54
C ARG A 42 7.23 7.93 -21.68
N ILE A 43 7.13 7.55 -20.42
CA ILE A 43 6.29 8.22 -19.41
C ILE A 43 7.19 8.79 -18.32
N THR A 44 6.99 10.06 -17.99
CA THR A 44 7.65 10.70 -16.83
C THR A 44 6.63 10.95 -15.74
N VAL A 45 6.97 10.56 -14.52
CA VAL A 45 6.10 10.73 -13.35
C VAL A 45 6.79 11.52 -12.24
N ASN A 46 6.02 12.27 -11.47
CA ASN A 46 6.48 12.88 -10.24
C ASN A 46 6.47 11.84 -9.11
N HIS A 47 7.63 11.22 -8.88
CA HIS A 47 7.81 10.25 -7.81
C HIS A 47 8.59 10.89 -6.67
N ARG A 48 7.98 11.06 -5.50
CA ARG A 48 8.63 11.66 -4.31
C ARG A 48 9.27 13.04 -4.60
N ARG A 49 8.57 13.90 -5.33
CA ARG A 49 9.02 15.24 -5.77
C ARG A 49 10.21 15.22 -6.73
N LYS A 50 10.45 14.13 -7.41
CA LYS A 50 11.46 13.99 -8.46
C LYS A 50 10.84 13.45 -9.72
N SER A 51 11.15 14.04 -10.86
CA SER A 51 10.74 13.53 -12.16
C SER A 51 11.49 12.22 -12.46
N ARG A 52 10.76 11.16 -12.69
CA ARG A 52 11.29 9.82 -12.96
C ARG A 52 10.69 9.28 -14.24
N PRO A 53 11.51 9.12 -15.28
CA PRO A 53 11.07 8.50 -16.51
C PRO A 53 11.11 6.98 -16.43
N PHE A 54 10.23 6.33 -17.18
CA PHE A 54 10.26 4.92 -17.54
C PHE A 54 9.69 4.72 -18.93
N THR A 55 9.90 3.54 -19.51
CA THR A 55 9.50 3.23 -20.89
C THR A 55 8.57 2.01 -20.90
N LEU A 56 7.47 2.12 -21.64
CA LEU A 56 6.60 0.99 -21.94
C LEU A 56 7.21 0.13 -23.05
N ASN A 57 6.85 -1.14 -23.09
CA ASN A 57 7.16 -2.06 -24.19
C ASN A 57 5.95 -2.96 -24.46
N ASP A 58 6.03 -3.81 -25.47
CA ASP A 58 4.93 -4.68 -25.88
C ASP A 58 4.52 -5.71 -24.81
N GLU A 59 5.40 -5.99 -23.84
CA GLU A 59 5.15 -6.90 -22.72
C GLU A 59 4.56 -6.17 -21.49
N THR A 60 4.46 -4.84 -21.52
CA THR A 60 3.94 -4.07 -20.40
C THR A 60 2.46 -4.38 -20.17
N GLU A 61 2.16 -4.99 -19.01
CA GLU A 61 0.77 -5.19 -18.58
C GLU A 61 0.18 -3.87 -18.09
N ILE A 62 -0.74 -3.27 -18.85
CA ILE A 62 -1.42 -2.03 -18.48
C ILE A 62 -2.80 -2.36 -17.89
N ARG A 63 -3.05 -1.94 -16.66
CA ARG A 63 -4.34 -2.08 -15.96
C ARG A 63 -4.92 -0.71 -15.66
N TYR A 64 -6.05 -0.43 -16.28
CA TYR A 64 -6.83 0.76 -16.00
C TYR A 64 -7.76 0.51 -14.82
N ILE A 65 -7.80 1.45 -13.89
CA ILE A 65 -8.58 1.34 -12.66
C ILE A 65 -9.62 2.44 -12.63
N SER A 66 -10.79 2.09 -12.11
CA SER A 66 -11.97 2.95 -12.11
C SER A 66 -12.58 3.07 -13.50
N PHE A 67 -13.27 4.14 -13.78
CA PHE A 67 -13.98 4.40 -15.05
C PHE A 67 -13.05 4.64 -16.27
N LEU A 68 -11.74 4.50 -16.11
CA LEU A 68 -10.82 4.52 -17.24
C LEU A 68 -11.01 3.26 -18.09
N LYS A 69 -11.37 3.45 -19.34
CA LYS A 69 -11.53 2.35 -20.29
C LYS A 69 -10.15 1.80 -20.69
N ALA A 70 -10.08 0.49 -20.92
CA ALA A 70 -8.83 -0.23 -21.23
C ALA A 70 -8.09 0.25 -22.51
N LYS A 71 -8.61 1.22 -23.24
CA LYS A 71 -7.99 1.82 -24.42
C LYS A 71 -7.82 3.33 -24.29
N GLU A 72 -7.98 3.87 -23.08
CA GLU A 72 -7.81 5.30 -22.87
C GLU A 72 -6.32 5.65 -22.91
N GLU A 73 -5.98 6.68 -23.65
CA GLU A 73 -4.61 7.16 -23.74
C GLU A 73 -4.15 7.73 -22.41
N ILE A 74 -2.95 7.34 -21.97
CA ILE A 74 -2.34 7.87 -20.75
C ILE A 74 -1.96 9.33 -20.99
N LYS A 75 -2.39 10.22 -20.07
CA LYS A 75 -2.22 11.67 -20.20
C LYS A 75 -1.53 12.28 -18.98
N PRO A 76 -0.87 13.42 -19.13
CA PRO A 76 -0.44 14.23 -17.98
C PRO A 76 -1.61 14.47 -17.01
N GLY A 77 -1.32 14.40 -15.71
CA GLY A 77 -2.32 14.50 -14.66
C GLY A 77 -2.90 13.15 -14.18
N PHE A 78 -2.75 12.07 -14.93
CA PHE A 78 -3.14 10.75 -14.46
C PHE A 78 -2.20 10.28 -13.33
N PHE A 79 -2.72 9.48 -12.43
CA PHE A 79 -1.89 8.84 -11.41
C PHE A 79 -1.55 7.41 -11.84
N VAL A 80 -0.27 7.07 -11.73
CA VAL A 80 0.21 5.74 -12.10
C VAL A 80 1.03 5.08 -11.00
N ARG A 81 1.05 3.75 -11.03
CA ARG A 81 1.99 2.92 -10.30
C ARG A 81 2.64 1.96 -11.29
N ALA A 82 3.94 2.10 -11.48
CA ALA A 82 4.73 1.34 -12.44
C ALA A 82 5.71 0.42 -11.71
N GLY A 83 5.75 -0.85 -12.10
CA GLY A 83 6.85 -1.77 -11.79
C GLY A 83 7.92 -1.61 -12.87
N VAL A 84 9.09 -1.10 -12.50
CA VAL A 84 10.15 -0.74 -13.44
C VAL A 84 11.41 -1.55 -13.14
N ASP A 85 12.00 -2.16 -14.14
CA ASP A 85 13.22 -2.93 -14.01
C ASP A 85 14.48 -2.03 -13.89
N SER A 86 15.64 -2.64 -13.78
CA SER A 86 16.92 -1.94 -13.66
C SER A 86 17.32 -1.16 -14.92
N LYS A 87 16.71 -1.45 -16.07
CA LYS A 87 16.94 -0.78 -17.36
C LYS A 87 15.94 0.35 -17.61
N GLY A 88 14.99 0.58 -16.68
CA GLY A 88 13.95 1.58 -16.84
C GLY A 88 12.75 1.11 -17.67
N GLN A 89 12.63 -0.19 -17.94
CA GLN A 89 11.49 -0.78 -18.65
C GLN A 89 10.36 -1.09 -17.68
N CYS A 90 9.15 -0.71 -18.04
CA CYS A 90 7.96 -1.00 -17.27
C CYS A 90 7.40 -2.37 -17.64
N ASN A 91 7.26 -3.26 -16.67
CA ASN A 91 6.63 -4.56 -16.84
C ASN A 91 5.16 -4.56 -16.41
N GLN A 92 4.76 -3.69 -15.49
CA GLN A 92 3.39 -3.57 -15.03
C GLN A 92 3.03 -2.12 -14.73
N LEU A 93 1.94 -1.63 -15.30
CA LEU A 93 1.46 -0.27 -15.13
C LEU A 93 0.00 -0.26 -14.67
N TRP A 94 -0.26 0.37 -13.54
CA TRP A 94 -1.60 0.65 -13.04
C TRP A 94 -1.90 2.13 -13.28
N VAL A 95 -3.02 2.41 -13.94
CA VAL A 95 -3.40 3.77 -14.35
C VAL A 95 -4.73 4.14 -13.72
N THR A 96 -4.83 5.33 -13.14
CA THR A 96 -6.07 5.87 -12.58
C THR A 96 -6.08 7.40 -12.64
N LEU A 97 -7.22 8.01 -12.41
CA LEU A 97 -7.31 9.45 -12.19
C LEU A 97 -6.67 9.83 -10.84
N PRO A 98 -6.13 11.05 -10.72
CA PRO A 98 -5.62 11.52 -9.45
C PRO A 98 -6.75 11.65 -8.44
N ILE A 99 -6.49 11.16 -7.23
CA ILE A 99 -7.42 11.37 -6.11
C ILE A 99 -7.04 12.71 -5.49
N PRO A 100 -8.00 13.60 -5.28
CA PRO A 100 -7.77 14.83 -4.54
C PRO A 100 -7.13 14.51 -3.19
N GLU A 101 -6.09 15.23 -2.80
CA GLU A 101 -5.50 15.13 -1.46
C GLU A 101 -6.50 15.69 -0.43
N ALA A 102 -7.55 14.94 -0.14
CA ALA A 102 -8.41 15.22 0.98
C ALA A 102 -7.69 14.86 2.27
N LYS A 103 -7.91 15.60 3.33
CA LYS A 103 -7.49 15.21 4.69
C LYS A 103 -8.29 13.97 5.10
N LEU A 104 -7.65 12.83 5.00
CA LEU A 104 -8.27 11.53 4.95
C LEU A 104 -8.37 10.95 6.37
N LYS A 105 -9.30 11.46 7.15
CA LYS A 105 -9.68 10.83 8.42
C LYS A 105 -11.17 10.50 8.40
N PRO A 106 -11.57 9.32 8.89
CA PRO A 106 -12.98 8.97 8.97
C PRO A 106 -13.71 9.96 9.90
N SER A 107 -14.88 10.39 9.52
CA SER A 107 -15.74 11.15 10.44
C SER A 107 -16.30 10.22 11.53
N ALA A 108 -16.66 10.78 12.67
CA ALA A 108 -17.27 10.00 13.76
C ALA A 108 -18.49 9.18 13.27
N LYS A 109 -19.28 9.74 12.36
CA LYS A 109 -20.41 9.06 11.74
C LYS A 109 -20.00 7.81 10.98
N MET A 110 -18.90 7.87 10.23
CA MET A 110 -18.42 6.72 9.43
C MET A 110 -17.96 5.55 10.30
N LEU A 111 -17.48 5.82 11.51
CA LEU A 111 -17.02 4.78 12.44
C LEU A 111 -18.15 3.85 12.92
N THR A 112 -19.40 4.29 12.81
CA THR A 112 -20.60 3.53 13.23
C THR A 112 -21.39 2.95 12.07
N MET A 113 -21.07 3.30 10.81
CA MET A 113 -21.79 2.82 9.62
C MET A 113 -21.60 1.32 9.40
N THR A 114 -22.61 0.70 8.82
CA THR A 114 -22.49 -0.64 8.21
C THR A 114 -21.77 -0.57 6.87
N PRO A 115 -21.27 -1.67 6.32
CA PRO A 115 -20.69 -1.70 4.98
C PRO A 115 -21.62 -1.14 3.90
N ALA A 116 -22.92 -1.45 3.99
CA ALA A 116 -23.92 -0.97 3.03
C ALA A 116 -24.15 0.54 3.13
N GLU A 117 -24.22 1.08 4.36
CA GLU A 117 -24.35 2.52 4.57
C GLU A 117 -23.10 3.27 4.09
N LEU A 118 -21.90 2.72 4.34
CA LEU A 118 -20.67 3.33 3.88
C LEU A 118 -20.55 3.28 2.36
N HIS A 119 -20.93 2.16 1.74
CA HIS A 119 -20.99 2.03 0.28
C HIS A 119 -21.94 3.09 -0.31
N LYS A 120 -23.18 3.15 0.17
CA LYS A 120 -24.17 4.12 -0.27
C LYS A 120 -23.73 5.58 -0.07
N MET A 121 -23.03 5.87 1.03
CA MET A 121 -22.49 7.21 1.28
C MET A 121 -21.36 7.56 0.31
N ALA A 122 -20.55 6.57 -0.07
CA ALA A 122 -19.41 6.75 -0.96
C ALA A 122 -19.85 6.87 -2.43
N ASP A 123 -20.90 6.19 -2.81
CA ASP A 123 -21.52 6.22 -4.14
C ASP A 123 -22.14 7.61 -4.38
N SER A 124 -21.31 8.51 -4.90
CA SER A 124 -21.66 9.92 -5.06
C SER A 124 -22.54 10.20 -6.27
N ASN A 125 -22.51 9.32 -7.27
CA ASN A 125 -23.31 9.42 -8.49
C ASN A 125 -24.59 8.59 -8.43
N GLY A 126 -24.74 7.71 -7.42
CA GLY A 126 -25.94 6.91 -7.18
C GLY A 126 -26.14 5.75 -8.15
N ASP A 127 -25.08 5.28 -8.81
CA ASP A 127 -25.14 4.18 -9.77
C ASP A 127 -25.11 2.78 -9.13
N GLY A 128 -24.90 2.69 -7.82
CA GLY A 128 -24.86 1.45 -7.05
C GLY A 128 -23.47 0.78 -7.04
N GLU A 129 -22.49 1.39 -7.65
CA GLU A 129 -21.12 0.90 -7.78
C GLU A 129 -20.12 1.95 -7.25
N LEU A 130 -18.98 1.54 -6.75
CA LEU A 130 -17.93 2.47 -6.36
C LEU A 130 -16.86 2.54 -7.43
N SER A 131 -16.72 3.68 -8.07
CA SER A 131 -15.52 4.02 -8.82
C SER A 131 -14.30 4.03 -7.90
N TYR A 132 -13.10 3.98 -8.46
CA TYR A 132 -11.88 4.06 -7.65
C TYR A 132 -11.79 5.35 -6.81
N VAL A 133 -12.26 6.48 -7.32
CA VAL A 133 -12.25 7.76 -6.59
C VAL A 133 -13.20 7.71 -5.39
N GLU A 134 -14.41 7.19 -5.58
CA GLU A 134 -15.40 7.01 -4.52
C GLU A 134 -14.91 6.04 -3.46
N TYR A 135 -14.39 4.88 -3.88
CA TYR A 135 -13.78 3.90 -2.99
C TYR A 135 -12.63 4.51 -2.17
N ALA A 136 -11.68 5.18 -2.82
CA ALA A 136 -10.52 5.75 -2.14
C ALA A 136 -10.94 6.85 -1.17
N THR A 137 -11.94 7.64 -1.53
CA THR A 137 -12.54 8.65 -0.65
C THR A 137 -13.22 8.01 0.56
N ALA A 138 -13.98 6.93 0.35
CA ALA A 138 -14.67 6.22 1.42
C ALA A 138 -13.73 5.56 2.45
N ILE A 139 -12.64 4.96 1.99
CA ILE A 139 -11.72 4.23 2.88
C ILE A 139 -10.52 5.04 3.35
N TYR A 140 -10.46 6.33 2.99
CA TYR A 140 -9.35 7.23 3.37
C TYR A 140 -7.96 6.66 3.02
N ARG A 141 -7.84 6.08 1.86
CA ARG A 141 -6.56 5.61 1.33
C ARG A 141 -5.93 6.66 0.42
N SER A 142 -4.63 6.87 0.61
CA SER A 142 -3.88 7.68 -0.34
C SER A 142 -3.86 7.01 -1.72
N ALA A 143 -3.84 7.80 -2.77
CA ALA A 143 -3.68 7.36 -4.16
C ALA A 143 -2.52 6.36 -4.34
N LYS A 144 -1.50 6.45 -3.49
CA LYS A 144 -0.29 5.63 -3.52
C LYS A 144 -0.52 4.12 -3.39
N HIS A 145 -1.46 3.69 -2.57
CA HIS A 145 -1.69 2.27 -2.26
C HIS A 145 -3.07 1.76 -2.69
N GLY A 146 -3.96 2.67 -3.05
CA GLY A 146 -5.34 2.38 -3.41
C GLY A 146 -5.51 1.52 -4.65
N PRO A 147 -4.82 1.81 -5.78
CA PRO A 147 -5.07 1.12 -7.05
C PRO A 147 -4.92 -0.39 -6.97
N VAL A 148 -3.85 -0.87 -6.35
CA VAL A 148 -3.59 -2.32 -6.23
C VAL A 148 -4.64 -3.00 -5.33
N GLY A 149 -5.03 -2.33 -4.26
CA GLY A 149 -6.05 -2.84 -3.36
C GLY A 149 -7.43 -2.88 -4.00
N PHE A 150 -7.77 -1.86 -4.78
CA PHE A 150 -9.00 -1.79 -5.56
C PHE A 150 -9.05 -2.92 -6.59
N GLY A 151 -8.06 -3.02 -7.47
CA GLY A 151 -8.03 -4.04 -8.52
C GLY A 151 -7.97 -5.49 -8.00
N LYS A 152 -7.54 -5.72 -6.75
CA LYS A 152 -7.66 -7.03 -6.11
C LYS A 152 -9.08 -7.32 -5.60
N SER A 153 -9.85 -6.28 -5.33
CA SER A 153 -11.23 -6.38 -4.86
C SER A 153 -12.22 -6.46 -6.01
N ASP A 154 -11.96 -5.78 -7.10
CA ASP A 154 -12.68 -5.85 -8.38
C ASP A 154 -12.43 -7.22 -9.03
N LYS A 155 -13.27 -8.20 -8.68
CA LYS A 155 -13.11 -9.60 -9.10
C LYS A 155 -13.67 -9.87 -10.48
N ASP A 156 -14.74 -9.19 -10.82
CA ASP A 156 -15.40 -9.32 -12.12
C ASP A 156 -14.76 -8.41 -13.19
N LYS A 157 -13.78 -7.57 -12.77
CA LYS A 157 -13.05 -6.63 -13.63
C LYS A 157 -13.95 -5.60 -14.32
N SER A 158 -15.01 -5.21 -13.66
CA SER A 158 -15.94 -4.17 -14.12
C SER A 158 -15.29 -2.77 -14.11
N GLY A 159 -14.22 -2.59 -13.30
CA GLY A 159 -13.60 -1.30 -13.06
C GLY A 159 -14.26 -0.50 -11.92
N THR A 160 -15.26 -1.10 -11.26
CA THR A 160 -15.99 -0.56 -10.10
C THR A 160 -16.03 -1.59 -8.98
N LEU A 161 -16.53 -1.24 -7.81
CA LEU A 161 -16.78 -2.20 -6.73
C LEU A 161 -18.26 -2.14 -6.33
N ASN A 162 -18.95 -3.23 -6.51
CA ASN A 162 -20.26 -3.43 -5.91
C ASN A 162 -20.14 -3.73 -4.40
N LEU A 163 -21.25 -3.74 -3.68
CA LEU A 163 -21.26 -3.99 -2.24
C LEU A 163 -20.62 -5.32 -1.84
N LYS A 164 -20.78 -6.39 -2.65
CA LYS A 164 -20.21 -7.72 -2.35
C LYS A 164 -18.68 -7.72 -2.43
N GLU A 165 -18.11 -6.88 -3.26
CA GLU A 165 -16.66 -6.71 -3.41
C GLU A 165 -16.08 -5.71 -2.41
N PHE A 166 -16.85 -4.67 -2.10
CA PHE A 166 -16.45 -3.63 -1.16
C PHE A 166 -16.46 -4.10 0.29
N ALA A 167 -17.53 -4.77 0.74
CA ALA A 167 -17.70 -5.14 2.16
C ALA A 167 -16.53 -5.99 2.72
N PRO A 168 -16.05 -7.05 2.06
CA PRO A 168 -14.92 -7.83 2.56
C PRO A 168 -13.62 -7.01 2.63
N LYS A 169 -13.50 -5.96 1.82
CA LYS A 169 -12.34 -5.08 1.83
C LYS A 169 -12.23 -4.27 3.10
N LEU A 170 -13.36 -3.91 3.72
CA LEU A 170 -13.39 -3.13 4.95
C LEU A 170 -12.71 -3.86 6.12
N GLU A 171 -12.81 -5.18 6.17
CA GLU A 171 -12.16 -6.00 7.21
C GLU A 171 -10.63 -5.81 7.25
N GLY A 172 -10.01 -5.52 6.12
CA GLY A 172 -8.59 -5.18 6.01
C GLY A 172 -8.27 -3.71 6.30
N ILE A 173 -9.26 -2.87 6.58
CA ILE A 173 -9.07 -1.45 6.86
C ILE A 173 -8.93 -1.24 8.38
N LYS A 174 -7.75 -0.82 8.81
CA LYS A 174 -7.40 -0.71 10.24
C LYS A 174 -8.40 0.11 11.05
N TRP A 175 -8.76 1.31 10.60
CA TRP A 175 -9.70 2.16 11.35
C TRP A 175 -11.10 1.53 11.40
N TRP A 176 -11.54 0.87 10.32
CA TRP A 176 -12.82 0.16 10.29
C TRP A 176 -12.85 -0.97 11.31
N ARG A 177 -11.86 -1.85 11.27
CA ARG A 177 -11.75 -2.98 12.22
C ARG A 177 -11.72 -2.49 13.68
N ILE A 178 -10.88 -1.49 13.96
CA ILE A 178 -10.71 -0.95 15.32
C ILE A 178 -12.01 -0.32 15.85
N SER A 179 -12.79 0.35 14.98
CA SER A 179 -14.03 1.00 15.41
C SER A 179 -15.20 0.03 15.70
N ARG A 180 -15.04 -1.27 15.45
CA ARG A 180 -16.13 -2.26 15.66
C ARG A 180 -16.24 -2.75 17.11
N LYS A 181 -15.25 -2.49 17.94
CA LYS A 181 -15.22 -2.90 19.35
C LYS A 181 -14.74 -1.75 20.22
N THR A 182 -15.18 -1.74 21.47
CA THR A 182 -14.65 -0.85 22.51
C THR A 182 -13.21 -1.22 22.88
N ALA A 183 -12.50 -0.32 23.54
CA ALA A 183 -11.17 -0.62 24.06
C ALA A 183 -11.19 -1.79 25.05
N ALA A 184 -12.23 -1.89 25.87
CA ALA A 184 -12.38 -2.99 26.84
C ALA A 184 -12.59 -4.34 26.13
N GLU A 185 -13.41 -4.39 25.07
CA GLU A 185 -13.61 -5.62 24.29
C GLU A 185 -12.35 -6.03 23.54
N TRP A 186 -11.61 -5.07 22.97
CA TRP A 186 -10.33 -5.34 22.33
C TRP A 186 -9.29 -5.83 23.34
N HIS A 187 -9.26 -5.21 24.54
CA HIS A 187 -8.35 -5.60 25.59
C HIS A 187 -8.62 -7.04 26.04
N ALA A 188 -9.88 -7.36 26.38
CA ALA A 188 -10.27 -8.70 26.80
C ALA A 188 -10.02 -9.78 25.75
N GLU A 189 -10.11 -9.46 24.45
CA GLU A 189 -9.80 -10.40 23.37
C GLU A 189 -8.29 -10.63 23.20
N ALA A 190 -7.49 -9.59 23.47
CA ALA A 190 -6.04 -9.66 23.30
C ALA A 190 -5.31 -10.18 24.53
N ASP A 191 -5.87 -10.01 25.73
CA ASP A 191 -5.36 -10.48 27.03
C ASP A 191 -5.50 -12.01 27.13
N ALA A 192 -4.51 -12.71 26.58
CA ALA A 192 -4.57 -14.17 26.46
C ALA A 192 -4.33 -14.90 27.80
N ASN A 193 -3.59 -14.28 28.72
CA ASN A 193 -3.27 -14.85 30.04
C ASN A 193 -4.24 -14.38 31.13
N SER A 194 -5.13 -13.43 30.82
CA SER A 194 -6.14 -12.87 31.73
C SER A 194 -5.54 -12.21 32.97
N ASP A 195 -4.38 -11.56 32.83
CA ASP A 195 -3.73 -10.82 33.92
C ASP A 195 -4.22 -9.37 34.08
N GLY A 196 -5.08 -8.92 33.13
CA GLY A 196 -5.71 -7.61 33.14
C GLY A 196 -4.90 -6.50 32.48
N VAL A 197 -3.76 -6.83 31.87
CA VAL A 197 -2.94 -5.92 31.08
C VAL A 197 -2.53 -6.57 29.76
N LEU A 198 -2.15 -5.78 28.77
CA LEU A 198 -1.61 -6.33 27.52
C LEU A 198 -0.10 -6.21 27.51
N SER A 199 0.57 -7.31 27.52
CA SER A 199 1.98 -7.39 27.15
C SER A 199 2.18 -6.95 25.70
N LYS A 200 3.40 -6.63 25.34
CA LYS A 200 3.75 -6.30 23.96
C LYS A 200 3.40 -7.43 22.98
N GLN A 201 3.50 -8.70 23.39
CA GLN A 201 3.15 -9.83 22.56
C GLN A 201 1.63 -9.91 22.33
N GLU A 202 0.83 -9.68 23.34
CA GLU A 202 -0.63 -9.68 23.26
C GLU A 202 -1.16 -8.50 22.44
N PHE A 203 -0.50 -7.35 22.52
CA PHE A 203 -0.84 -6.19 21.72
C PHE A 203 -0.73 -6.45 20.21
N VAL A 204 0.05 -7.44 19.77
CA VAL A 204 0.07 -7.89 18.36
C VAL A 204 -1.30 -8.39 17.90
N THR A 205 -2.05 -9.08 18.75
CA THR A 205 -3.41 -9.57 18.45
C THR A 205 -4.32 -8.40 18.09
N PHE A 206 -4.28 -7.32 18.87
CA PHE A 206 -5.01 -6.09 18.55
C PHE A 206 -4.51 -5.43 17.26
N LEU A 207 -3.20 -5.31 17.07
CA LEU A 207 -2.63 -4.68 15.87
C LEU A 207 -2.87 -5.49 14.60
N GLY A 208 -2.93 -6.81 14.71
CA GLY A 208 -3.00 -7.74 13.57
C GLY A 208 -1.73 -7.77 12.73
N SER A 209 -0.62 -7.25 13.23
CA SER A 209 0.67 -7.19 12.51
C SER A 209 1.83 -6.91 13.46
N MET A 210 2.97 -7.52 13.19
CA MET A 210 4.25 -7.22 13.88
C MET A 210 4.94 -5.97 13.35
N ALA A 211 4.50 -5.43 12.21
CA ALA A 211 5.13 -4.26 11.61
C ALA A 211 5.00 -3.03 12.53
N HIS A 212 6.14 -2.41 12.85
CA HIS A 212 6.23 -1.24 13.72
C HIS A 212 5.70 -1.45 15.16
N LEU A 213 5.65 -2.70 15.64
CA LEU A 213 5.13 -3.05 16.97
C LEU A 213 5.74 -2.18 18.07
N ASP A 214 7.08 -2.06 18.11
CA ASP A 214 7.77 -1.27 19.13
C ASP A 214 7.35 0.20 19.16
N THR A 215 7.15 0.78 17.98
CA THR A 215 6.73 2.17 17.85
C THR A 215 5.30 2.37 18.32
N PHE A 216 4.41 1.45 17.96
CA PHE A 216 3.01 1.52 18.37
C PHE A 216 2.82 1.21 19.84
N PHE A 217 3.56 0.23 20.37
CA PHE A 217 3.53 -0.10 21.80
C PHE A 217 3.98 1.09 22.65
N LYS A 218 5.16 1.67 22.37
CA LYS A 218 5.65 2.88 23.06
C LYS A 218 4.71 4.08 22.96
N ARG A 219 3.93 4.16 21.88
CA ARG A 219 2.93 5.22 21.71
C ARG A 219 1.68 4.98 22.52
N ALA A 220 1.32 3.72 22.74
CA ALA A 220 0.20 3.30 23.56
C ALA A 220 0.55 3.38 25.04
N ASP A 221 1.68 2.83 25.45
CA ASP A 221 2.22 2.81 26.82
C ASP A 221 2.70 4.22 27.21
N LYS A 222 1.76 5.05 27.66
CA LYS A 222 2.04 6.45 27.98
C LYS A 222 2.70 6.62 29.34
N ASP A 223 2.35 5.77 30.30
CA ASP A 223 2.90 5.77 31.67
C ASP A 223 4.22 5.02 31.77
N ARG A 224 4.62 4.31 30.69
CA ARG A 224 5.85 3.51 30.61
C ARG A 224 5.89 2.37 31.63
N SER A 225 4.75 1.78 31.92
CA SER A 225 4.63 0.62 32.78
C SER A 225 5.25 -0.65 32.19
N GLY A 226 5.33 -0.71 30.87
CA GLY A 226 5.79 -1.89 30.11
C GLY A 226 4.64 -2.77 29.63
N ASP A 227 3.42 -2.52 30.08
CA ASP A 227 2.18 -3.21 29.71
C ASP A 227 1.09 -2.18 29.39
N LEU A 228 0.01 -2.60 28.71
CA LEU A 228 -1.07 -1.69 28.36
C LEU A 228 -2.34 -2.02 29.14
N SER A 229 -2.82 -1.03 29.89
CA SER A 229 -4.15 -1.06 30.47
C SER A 229 -5.24 -0.79 29.43
N VAL A 230 -6.51 -1.02 29.81
CA VAL A 230 -7.67 -0.61 28.98
C VAL A 230 -7.64 0.89 28.67
N ALA A 231 -7.17 1.72 29.62
CA ALA A 231 -7.08 3.17 29.41
C ALA A 231 -6.01 3.55 28.38
N ASP A 232 -4.86 2.87 28.39
CA ASP A 232 -3.81 3.04 27.41
C ASP A 232 -4.28 2.67 26.02
N LEU A 233 -4.95 1.52 25.91
CA LEU A 233 -5.52 1.06 24.65
C LEU A 233 -6.60 2.02 24.13
N ALA A 234 -7.47 2.56 24.99
CA ALA A 234 -8.47 3.56 24.63
C ALA A 234 -7.82 4.83 24.06
N GLY A 235 -6.80 5.35 24.76
CA GLY A 235 -6.04 6.51 24.30
C GLY A 235 -5.31 6.27 22.99
N PHE A 236 -4.82 5.05 22.77
CA PHE A 236 -4.19 4.67 21.50
C PHE A 236 -5.21 4.59 20.36
N ILE A 237 -6.36 3.94 20.58
CA ILE A 237 -7.47 3.85 19.62
C ILE A 237 -7.91 5.25 19.19
N ASP A 238 -8.16 6.14 20.15
CA ASP A 238 -8.49 7.54 19.89
C ASP A 238 -7.46 8.23 18.99
N SER A 239 -6.18 7.98 19.24
CA SER A 239 -5.09 8.55 18.44
C SER A 239 -5.03 8.06 16.99
N ILE A 240 -5.64 6.90 16.71
CA ILE A 240 -5.72 6.33 15.37
C ILE A 240 -6.97 6.83 14.64
N LEU A 241 -8.07 7.00 15.36
CA LEU A 241 -9.37 7.34 14.80
C LEU A 241 -9.58 8.86 14.65
N ARG A 242 -8.84 9.66 15.41
CA ARG A 242 -8.80 11.14 15.29
C ARG A 242 -7.66 11.58 14.38
#